data_624e8183c64598e52aca12c2eb6a3d13
#
_entry.id   624e8183c64598e52aca12c2eb6a3d13
#
_cell.length_a   1.000
_cell.length_b   1.000
_cell.length_c   1.000
_cell.angle_alpha   90.00
_cell.angle_beta   90.00
_cell.angle_gamma   90.00
#
_symmetry.space_group_name_H-M   'P 1'
#
loop_
_entity.id
_entity.type
_entity.pdbx_description
1 polymer ?
#
loop_
_entity_poly.entity_id
_entity_poly.type
_entity_poly.pdbx_seq_one_letter_code
_entity_poly.pdbx_strand_id
1 'polypeptide(L)'
;MMTADLDPFSSATDMLRALRERRVSAVELLELSLTRIARYNPALTAVVTFNDDARRDAASADVARARGEDRPLLGLPLTIKDCIDVAGLRGTAGVPAFAARVPATDAPVVARLRAAGAVIVGKTNVPPYAGDWQTDNRLFGRFTNPYDRARTPGGSTGGGAAALAAGLTPLEFGSDIGGSIRIPAAFCGVYGHRPSETALPRSGHFPGSPLPNAAALMTVQGPLARAAADLELALDIAAGPDVGESVAWRLDLPPARHERLSDYRVAVLPPLDWLPVDDEITAALDTLVATLRRAGATVAVAAPEGFDDLREYYALYRSLLWVSMSIGWAEERRVKVAEGTLTGLREGSFGAADARGLRASATDYLAWAGQRERYRAAYRAFFRAWDILLAPATPCPAFPHLDAPFDQRTLDINGRTVAYDLLSAYPAVATLAGQPCTAFPAGFTRGGLPIGLQAIGPYLEDRTPIRFAALVAEEIGGFRSPTGYE
;
A
#
# COMPACT_ATOMS: atom_id res chain seq x y z
N MET A 1 12.08 -8.72 33.51
CA MET A 1 11.44 -7.45 33.90
C MET A 1 10.93 -6.84 32.59
N MET A 2 9.63 -6.80 32.36
CA MET A 2 9.08 -6.08 31.22
C MET A 2 9.38 -4.58 31.46
N THR A 3 10.08 -3.98 30.52
CA THR A 3 10.33 -2.53 30.52
C THR A 3 9.00 -1.79 30.38
N ALA A 4 8.58 -1.10 31.43
CA ALA A 4 7.25 -0.48 31.60
C ALA A 4 6.98 0.73 30.65
N ASP A 5 7.81 0.99 29.64
CA ASP A 5 7.83 2.29 28.94
C ASP A 5 7.68 2.22 27.41
N LEU A 6 7.53 1.03 26.79
CA LEU A 6 7.36 0.98 25.32
C LEU A 6 5.98 0.48 24.94
N ASP A 7 5.16 1.41 24.47
CA ASP A 7 3.86 1.12 23.90
C ASP A 7 4.03 0.30 22.59
N PRO A 8 3.39 -0.87 22.44
CA PRO A 8 3.43 -1.64 21.19
C PRO A 8 2.91 -0.86 19.97
N PHE A 9 2.20 0.22 20.19
CA PHE A 9 1.73 1.13 19.17
C PHE A 9 2.68 2.29 18.89
N SER A 10 3.83 2.37 19.56
CA SER A 10 4.86 3.34 19.21
C SER A 10 5.25 3.27 17.74
N SER A 11 5.63 4.40 17.14
CA SER A 11 6.13 4.45 15.76
C SER A 11 7.44 3.65 15.63
N ALA A 12 7.79 3.20 14.42
CA ALA A 12 9.07 2.57 14.17
C ALA A 12 10.23 3.52 14.51
N THR A 13 10.06 4.80 14.24
CA THR A 13 11.03 5.86 14.55
C THR A 13 11.24 6.02 16.06
N ASP A 14 10.17 5.94 16.87
CA ASP A 14 10.28 5.99 18.34
C ASP A 14 10.93 4.72 18.91
N MET A 15 10.60 3.56 18.35
CA MET A 15 11.25 2.29 18.71
C MET A 15 12.76 2.31 18.39
N LEU A 16 13.14 2.85 17.24
CA LEU A 16 14.56 3.04 16.87
C LEU A 16 15.27 4.02 17.80
N ARG A 17 14.61 5.08 18.22
CA ARG A 17 15.14 6.02 19.22
C ARG A 17 15.39 5.29 20.56
N ALA A 18 14.42 4.50 21.03
CA ALA A 18 14.55 3.71 22.25
C ALA A 18 15.72 2.71 22.18
N LEU A 19 15.92 2.06 21.00
CA LEU A 19 17.07 1.19 20.75
C LEU A 19 18.41 1.93 20.81
N ARG A 20 18.52 3.12 20.16
CA ARG A 20 19.73 3.96 20.19
C ARG A 20 20.07 4.44 21.58
N GLU A 21 19.06 4.83 22.36
CA GLU A 21 19.19 5.27 23.74
C GLU A 21 19.37 4.09 24.73
N ARG A 22 19.36 2.83 24.23
CA ARG A 22 19.48 1.61 25.04
C ARG A 22 18.41 1.48 26.13
N ARG A 23 17.23 2.07 25.91
CA ARG A 23 16.06 1.87 26.77
C ARG A 23 15.38 0.54 26.56
N VAL A 24 15.62 -0.06 25.39
CA VAL A 24 15.15 -1.38 25.00
C VAL A 24 16.21 -2.05 24.12
N SER A 25 16.32 -3.36 24.17
CA SER A 25 17.14 -4.17 23.27
C SER A 25 16.32 -4.62 22.05
N ALA A 26 17.00 -5.04 20.99
CA ALA A 26 16.36 -5.63 19.81
C ALA A 26 15.64 -6.94 20.16
N VAL A 27 16.20 -7.73 21.06
CA VAL A 27 15.55 -8.95 21.56
C VAL A 27 14.25 -8.61 22.29
N GLU A 28 14.22 -7.63 23.17
CA GLU A 28 13.00 -7.20 23.88
C GLU A 28 11.92 -6.70 22.92
N LEU A 29 12.28 -5.90 21.91
CA LEU A 29 11.33 -5.43 20.88
C LEU A 29 10.77 -6.61 20.05
N LEU A 30 11.62 -7.56 19.69
CA LEU A 30 11.17 -8.76 18.99
C LEU A 30 10.21 -9.57 19.85
N GLU A 31 10.54 -9.80 21.13
CA GLU A 31 9.68 -10.57 22.05
C GLU A 31 8.34 -9.85 22.30
N LEU A 32 8.32 -8.52 22.33
CA LEU A 32 7.07 -7.74 22.34
C LEU A 32 6.20 -8.10 21.13
N SER A 33 6.78 -8.04 19.92
CA SER A 33 6.07 -8.39 18.68
C SER A 33 5.59 -9.86 18.69
N LEU A 34 6.46 -10.80 19.06
CA LEU A 34 6.12 -12.24 19.09
C LEU A 34 5.03 -12.55 20.12
N THR A 35 5.07 -11.93 21.29
CA THR A 35 4.04 -12.09 22.33
C THR A 35 2.69 -11.59 21.84
N ARG A 36 2.65 -10.44 21.19
CA ARG A 36 1.42 -9.90 20.62
C ARG A 36 0.90 -10.75 19.46
N ILE A 37 1.80 -11.24 18.60
CA ILE A 37 1.45 -12.17 17.53
C ILE A 37 0.83 -13.44 18.13
N ALA A 38 1.45 -14.04 19.14
CA ALA A 38 0.91 -15.24 19.81
C ALA A 38 -0.50 -15.00 20.38
N ARG A 39 -0.75 -13.81 20.93
CA ARG A 39 -2.04 -13.43 21.54
C ARG A 39 -3.13 -13.15 20.51
N TYR A 40 -2.84 -12.35 19.49
CA TYR A 40 -3.86 -11.76 18.62
C TYR A 40 -3.94 -12.38 17.23
N ASN A 41 -2.83 -12.93 16.72
CA ASN A 41 -2.78 -13.48 15.37
C ASN A 41 -3.69 -14.69 15.12
N PRO A 42 -3.98 -15.58 16.11
CA PRO A 42 -4.95 -16.65 15.89
C PRO A 42 -6.34 -16.17 15.46
N ALA A 43 -6.75 -14.96 15.88
CA ALA A 43 -8.02 -14.36 15.49
C ALA A 43 -7.91 -13.48 14.23
N LEU A 44 -6.72 -13.03 13.87
CA LEU A 44 -6.48 -12.15 12.74
C LEU A 44 -5.95 -12.88 11.50
N THR A 45 -5.11 -13.91 11.68
CA THR A 45 -4.37 -14.60 10.62
C THR A 45 -3.49 -13.63 9.79
N ALA A 46 -2.90 -12.63 10.46
CA ALA A 46 -2.13 -11.55 9.84
C ALA A 46 -0.75 -12.02 9.38
N VAL A 47 -0.01 -12.68 10.26
CA VAL A 47 1.32 -13.23 10.00
C VAL A 47 1.19 -14.73 9.76
N VAL A 48 1.67 -15.21 8.61
CA VAL A 48 1.40 -16.58 8.12
C VAL A 48 2.65 -17.45 7.90
N THR A 49 3.83 -16.82 7.86
CA THR A 49 5.12 -17.52 7.85
C THR A 49 6.04 -16.81 8.83
N PHE A 50 6.63 -17.56 9.74
CA PHE A 50 7.52 -17.02 10.75
C PHE A 50 8.98 -17.22 10.35
N ASN A 51 9.85 -16.31 10.78
CA ASN A 51 11.29 -16.43 10.64
C ASN A 51 11.85 -17.07 11.94
N ASP A 52 12.25 -18.33 11.87
CA ASP A 52 12.83 -19.04 13.00
C ASP A 52 14.16 -18.43 13.47
N ASP A 53 14.84 -17.73 12.58
CA ASP A 53 16.12 -17.05 12.85
C ASP A 53 15.95 -15.65 13.46
N ALA A 54 14.73 -15.11 13.59
CA ALA A 54 14.49 -13.74 14.04
C ALA A 54 15.14 -13.42 15.41
N ARG A 55 15.13 -14.38 16.35
CA ARG A 55 15.78 -14.20 17.67
C ARG A 55 17.29 -14.11 17.57
N ARG A 56 17.89 -14.93 16.72
CA ARG A 56 19.34 -14.84 16.44
C ARG A 56 19.70 -13.50 15.79
N ASP A 57 18.89 -13.05 14.85
CA ASP A 57 19.09 -11.78 14.12
C ASP A 57 18.96 -10.59 15.09
N ALA A 58 17.99 -10.61 16.00
CA ALA A 58 17.82 -9.58 17.04
C ALA A 58 19.00 -9.58 18.02
N ALA A 59 19.44 -10.74 18.51
CA ALA A 59 20.63 -10.83 19.39
C ALA A 59 21.88 -10.32 18.68
N SER A 60 22.05 -10.62 17.39
CA SER A 60 23.15 -10.11 16.59
C SER A 60 23.11 -8.58 16.42
N ALA A 61 21.91 -8.00 16.31
CA ALA A 61 21.73 -6.55 16.27
C ALA A 61 22.13 -5.88 17.61
N ASP A 62 21.80 -6.49 18.74
CA ASP A 62 22.23 -6.00 20.07
C ASP A 62 23.75 -6.05 20.22
N VAL A 63 24.39 -7.11 19.76
CA VAL A 63 25.87 -7.22 19.76
C VAL A 63 26.49 -6.15 18.86
N ALA A 64 25.95 -5.92 17.67
CA ALA A 64 26.41 -4.90 16.74
C ALA A 64 26.30 -3.49 17.38
N ARG A 65 25.16 -3.20 18.01
CA ARG A 65 24.93 -1.93 18.73
C ARG A 65 25.91 -1.74 19.90
N ALA A 66 26.20 -2.80 20.64
CA ALA A 66 27.15 -2.75 21.73
C ALA A 66 28.58 -2.42 21.24
N ARG A 67 28.92 -2.79 19.99
CA ARG A 67 30.17 -2.45 19.32
C ARG A 67 30.18 -1.04 18.68
N GLY A 68 29.09 -0.29 18.80
CA GLY A 68 28.97 1.07 18.27
C GLY A 68 28.44 1.16 16.84
N GLU A 69 27.93 0.07 16.26
CA GLU A 69 27.24 0.15 14.95
C GLU A 69 25.93 0.92 15.10
N ASP A 70 25.67 1.84 14.14
CA ASP A 70 24.40 2.59 14.05
C ASP A 70 23.87 2.53 12.61
N ARG A 71 23.22 1.41 12.27
CA ARG A 71 22.50 1.26 11.01
C ARG A 71 21.06 1.75 11.16
N PRO A 72 20.43 2.32 10.10
CA PRO A 72 19.13 2.99 10.18
C PRO A 72 18.00 2.19 10.83
N LEU A 73 17.94 0.86 10.60
CA LEU A 73 16.93 -0.05 11.15
C LEU A 73 17.50 -1.07 12.14
N LEU A 74 18.71 -0.86 12.66
CA LEU A 74 19.40 -1.86 13.48
C LEU A 74 18.53 -2.33 14.65
N GLY A 75 18.09 -3.61 14.58
CA GLY A 75 17.29 -4.28 15.60
C GLY A 75 15.77 -4.01 15.55
N LEU A 76 15.29 -3.23 14.57
CA LEU A 76 13.84 -3.01 14.42
C LEU A 76 13.16 -4.26 13.84
N PRO A 77 12.14 -4.85 14.53
CA PRO A 77 11.33 -5.91 13.94
C PRO A 77 10.42 -5.37 12.86
N LEU A 78 10.26 -6.10 11.75
CA LEU A 78 9.30 -5.75 10.70
C LEU A 78 8.77 -7.01 9.98
N THR A 79 7.69 -6.83 9.24
CA THR A 79 7.07 -7.88 8.43
C THR A 79 7.10 -7.54 6.94
N ILE A 80 7.01 -8.58 6.11
CA ILE A 80 7.06 -8.48 4.65
C ILE A 80 5.85 -9.21 4.05
N LYS A 81 5.19 -8.59 3.10
CA LYS A 81 4.09 -9.18 2.35
C LYS A 81 4.47 -10.53 1.71
N ASP A 82 3.59 -11.52 1.75
CA ASP A 82 3.91 -12.90 1.36
C ASP A 82 4.27 -13.07 -0.14
N CYS A 83 3.97 -12.13 -1.01
CA CYS A 83 4.37 -12.15 -2.41
C CYS A 83 5.74 -11.52 -2.71
N ILE A 84 6.47 -11.01 -1.69
CA ILE A 84 7.82 -10.45 -1.84
C ILE A 84 8.84 -11.47 -1.31
N ASP A 85 9.86 -11.78 -2.08
CA ASP A 85 10.83 -12.81 -1.75
C ASP A 85 11.72 -12.41 -0.56
N VAL A 86 11.78 -13.31 0.42
CA VAL A 86 12.69 -13.27 1.57
C VAL A 86 13.46 -14.58 1.58
N ALA A 87 14.77 -14.53 1.42
CA ALA A 87 15.62 -15.72 1.38
C ALA A 87 15.39 -16.61 2.61
N GLY A 88 15.21 -17.91 2.37
CA GLY A 88 14.98 -18.89 3.42
C GLY A 88 13.57 -18.90 4.00
N LEU A 89 12.68 -17.96 3.66
CA LEU A 89 11.30 -17.95 4.12
C LEU A 89 10.34 -18.33 3.00
N ARG A 90 9.36 -19.15 3.34
CA ARG A 90 8.28 -19.52 2.40
C ARG A 90 7.56 -18.27 1.87
N GLY A 91 7.38 -18.21 0.54
CA GLY A 91 6.65 -17.14 -0.14
C GLY A 91 5.63 -17.74 -1.09
N THR A 92 4.34 -17.62 -0.76
CA THR A 92 3.26 -18.37 -1.43
C THR A 92 2.38 -17.50 -2.32
N ALA A 93 2.39 -16.18 -2.14
CA ALA A 93 1.41 -15.27 -2.74
C ALA A 93 -0.06 -15.74 -2.54
N GLY A 94 -0.35 -16.44 -1.42
CA GLY A 94 -1.67 -16.99 -1.11
C GLY A 94 -2.11 -18.17 -2.00
N VAL A 95 -1.20 -18.80 -2.75
CA VAL A 95 -1.51 -19.80 -3.79
C VAL A 95 -1.01 -21.17 -3.39
N PRO A 96 -1.87 -22.22 -3.35
CA PRO A 96 -1.47 -23.59 -3.00
C PRO A 96 -0.32 -24.14 -3.84
N ALA A 97 -0.21 -23.79 -5.13
CA ALA A 97 0.88 -24.22 -5.99
C ALA A 97 2.27 -23.74 -5.52
N PHE A 98 2.33 -22.67 -4.73
CA PHE A 98 3.56 -22.13 -4.15
C PHE A 98 3.74 -22.45 -2.67
N ALA A 99 2.92 -23.34 -2.09
CA ALA A 99 2.90 -23.63 -0.65
C ALA A 99 4.27 -24.10 -0.09
N ALA A 100 5.09 -24.77 -0.91
CA ALA A 100 6.43 -25.24 -0.55
C ALA A 100 7.57 -24.37 -1.11
N ARG A 101 7.26 -23.24 -1.79
CA ARG A 101 8.29 -22.41 -2.41
C ARG A 101 9.06 -21.61 -1.37
N VAL A 102 10.38 -21.78 -1.36
CA VAL A 102 11.33 -21.01 -0.55
C VAL A 102 12.34 -20.35 -1.49
N PRO A 103 12.37 -19.01 -1.60
CA PRO A 103 13.36 -18.33 -2.43
C PRO A 103 14.76 -18.44 -1.84
N ALA A 104 15.76 -18.55 -2.72
CA ALA A 104 17.17 -18.62 -2.33
C ALA A 104 17.79 -17.23 -2.08
N THR A 105 17.16 -16.18 -2.60
CA THR A 105 17.67 -14.80 -2.52
C THR A 105 16.55 -13.85 -2.06
N ASP A 106 16.96 -12.79 -1.36
CA ASP A 106 16.07 -11.70 -1.01
C ASP A 106 15.68 -10.88 -2.26
N ALA A 107 14.47 -10.37 -2.30
CA ALA A 107 14.14 -9.24 -3.16
C ALA A 107 15.06 -8.03 -2.81
N PRO A 108 15.46 -7.18 -3.77
CA PRO A 108 16.38 -6.06 -3.49
C PRO A 108 15.91 -5.12 -2.37
N VAL A 109 14.61 -4.87 -2.26
CA VAL A 109 14.04 -4.10 -1.14
C VAL A 109 14.29 -4.78 0.20
N VAL A 110 14.13 -6.10 0.28
CA VAL A 110 14.36 -6.90 1.48
C VAL A 110 15.85 -6.93 1.83
N ALA A 111 16.72 -7.12 0.84
CA ALA A 111 18.16 -7.08 1.03
C ALA A 111 18.63 -5.73 1.62
N ARG A 112 18.05 -4.61 1.16
CA ARG A 112 18.35 -3.26 1.70
C ARG A 112 17.85 -3.09 3.13
N LEU A 113 16.63 -3.57 3.45
CA LEU A 113 16.11 -3.54 4.81
C LEU A 113 16.98 -4.35 5.77
N ARG A 114 17.44 -5.54 5.36
CA ARG A 114 18.39 -6.36 6.15
C ARG A 114 19.75 -5.65 6.30
N ALA A 115 20.29 -5.09 5.23
CA ALA A 115 21.54 -4.32 5.27
C ALA A 115 21.44 -3.11 6.21
N ALA A 116 20.27 -2.47 6.28
CA ALA A 116 19.98 -1.42 7.24
C ALA A 116 19.81 -1.94 8.68
N GLY A 117 19.83 -3.25 8.91
CA GLY A 117 19.79 -3.88 10.24
C GLY A 117 18.43 -4.31 10.73
N ALA A 118 17.41 -4.34 9.87
CA ALA A 118 16.07 -4.80 10.22
C ALA A 118 16.05 -6.29 10.62
N VAL A 119 15.20 -6.63 11.58
CA VAL A 119 14.88 -8.02 11.98
C VAL A 119 13.57 -8.41 11.32
N ILE A 120 13.62 -9.31 10.32
CA ILE A 120 12.41 -9.80 9.66
C ILE A 120 11.73 -10.83 10.56
N VAL A 121 10.52 -10.50 11.03
CA VAL A 121 9.72 -11.36 11.91
C VAL A 121 9.04 -12.47 11.11
N GLY A 122 8.57 -12.16 9.90
CA GLY A 122 7.86 -13.10 9.05
C GLY A 122 7.15 -12.48 7.89
N LYS A 123 6.25 -13.25 7.28
CA LYS A 123 5.47 -12.87 6.09
C LYS A 123 4.01 -12.66 6.45
N THR A 124 3.38 -11.66 5.83
CA THR A 124 1.98 -11.28 6.08
C THR A 124 1.04 -11.81 5.00
N ASN A 125 -0.18 -12.13 5.40
CA ASN A 125 -1.20 -12.78 4.57
C ASN A 125 -1.66 -11.89 3.40
N VAL A 126 -1.98 -12.55 2.28
CA VAL A 126 -2.42 -11.92 1.02
C VAL A 126 -3.53 -12.75 0.37
N PRO A 127 -4.43 -12.17 -0.44
CA PRO A 127 -5.31 -12.95 -1.31
C PRO A 127 -4.49 -13.65 -2.41
N PRO A 128 -5.04 -14.71 -3.05
CA PRO A 128 -4.34 -15.43 -4.10
C PRO A 128 -3.85 -14.50 -5.20
N TYR A 129 -2.56 -14.62 -5.56
CA TYR A 129 -1.86 -13.76 -6.52
C TYR A 129 -1.93 -12.27 -6.21
N ALA A 130 -2.23 -11.87 -4.98
CA ALA A 130 -2.53 -10.50 -4.58
C ALA A 130 -3.63 -9.83 -5.45
N GLY A 131 -4.58 -10.63 -5.97
CA GLY A 131 -5.56 -10.24 -6.97
C GLY A 131 -6.93 -9.83 -6.40
N ASP A 132 -7.04 -9.48 -5.13
CA ASP A 132 -8.31 -9.11 -4.50
C ASP A 132 -8.12 -7.98 -3.47
N TRP A 133 -9.20 -7.26 -3.14
CA TRP A 133 -9.27 -6.23 -2.09
C TRP A 133 -9.86 -6.74 -0.78
N GLN A 134 -10.14 -8.03 -0.67
CA GLN A 134 -10.34 -8.74 0.59
C GLN A 134 -9.33 -9.87 0.70
N THR A 135 -8.83 -10.12 1.91
CA THR A 135 -7.81 -11.14 2.12
C THR A 135 -8.44 -12.43 2.61
N ASP A 136 -8.53 -13.41 1.71
CA ASP A 136 -9.00 -14.77 1.95
C ASP A 136 -8.26 -15.71 0.99
N ASN A 137 -7.71 -16.82 1.48
CA ASN A 137 -7.06 -17.81 0.65
C ASN A 137 -7.13 -19.22 1.25
N ARG A 138 -6.96 -20.24 0.42
CA ARG A 138 -7.06 -21.66 0.82
C ARG A 138 -5.91 -22.17 1.68
N LEU A 139 -4.79 -21.46 1.76
CA LEU A 139 -3.62 -21.87 2.56
C LEU A 139 -3.77 -21.46 4.02
N PHE A 140 -4.25 -20.25 4.26
CA PHE A 140 -4.21 -19.60 5.57
C PHE A 140 -5.59 -19.21 6.08
N GLY A 141 -6.60 -19.23 5.20
CA GLY A 141 -7.97 -18.87 5.54
C GLY A 141 -8.25 -17.39 5.43
N ARG A 142 -9.42 -17.01 5.94
CA ARG A 142 -9.95 -15.66 5.95
C ARG A 142 -9.28 -14.83 7.02
N PHE A 143 -9.06 -13.59 6.68
CA PHE A 143 -8.38 -12.63 7.49
C PHE A 143 -9.31 -11.46 7.86
N THR A 144 -9.21 -10.96 9.09
CA THR A 144 -10.20 -10.04 9.66
C THR A 144 -9.62 -8.67 9.99
N ASN A 145 -10.49 -7.64 9.96
CA ASN A 145 -10.11 -6.28 10.31
C ASN A 145 -10.04 -6.11 11.85
N PRO A 146 -8.96 -5.54 12.41
CA PRO A 146 -8.85 -5.34 13.85
C PRO A 146 -9.92 -4.42 14.47
N TYR A 147 -10.50 -3.51 13.69
CA TYR A 147 -11.58 -2.62 14.16
C TYR A 147 -12.94 -3.30 14.17
N ASP A 148 -13.18 -4.24 13.26
CA ASP A 148 -14.40 -5.05 13.20
C ASP A 148 -14.10 -6.38 12.52
N ARG A 149 -14.11 -7.48 13.29
CA ARG A 149 -13.77 -8.83 12.80
C ARG A 149 -14.76 -9.39 11.76
N ALA A 150 -15.94 -8.81 11.63
CA ALA A 150 -16.89 -9.19 10.59
C ALA A 150 -16.54 -8.60 9.21
N ARG A 151 -15.53 -7.72 9.15
CA ARG A 151 -15.16 -6.96 7.96
C ARG A 151 -13.77 -7.31 7.46
N THR A 152 -13.54 -7.03 6.17
CA THR A 152 -12.24 -7.18 5.53
C THR A 152 -11.26 -6.09 6.00
N PRO A 153 -9.98 -6.40 6.18
CA PRO A 153 -8.93 -5.40 6.39
C PRO A 153 -8.48 -4.74 5.08
N GLY A 154 -9.18 -5.04 3.97
CA GLY A 154 -8.72 -4.66 2.64
C GLY A 154 -7.70 -5.64 2.05
N GLY A 155 -7.20 -5.31 0.88
CA GLY A 155 -6.26 -6.13 0.13
C GLY A 155 -5.52 -5.30 -0.95
N SER A 156 -4.46 -5.87 -1.43
CA SER A 156 -3.89 -7.17 -1.15
C SER A 156 -2.85 -7.20 -0.02
N THR A 157 -2.41 -6.06 0.55
CA THR A 157 -1.54 -5.99 1.74
C THR A 157 -2.36 -5.98 3.04
N GLY A 158 -3.50 -6.69 3.06
CA GLY A 158 -4.42 -6.69 4.20
C GLY A 158 -3.80 -7.26 5.47
N GLY A 159 -2.96 -8.32 5.36
CA GLY A 159 -2.21 -8.90 6.47
C GLY A 159 -1.31 -7.89 7.16
N GLY A 160 -0.54 -7.16 6.38
CA GLY A 160 0.38 -6.15 6.90
C GLY A 160 -0.34 -4.99 7.58
N ALA A 161 -1.40 -4.44 6.93
CA ALA A 161 -2.14 -3.32 7.49
C ALA A 161 -2.79 -3.65 8.83
N ALA A 162 -3.36 -4.84 8.96
CA ALA A 162 -3.95 -5.21 10.24
C ALA A 162 -2.90 -5.66 11.27
N ALA A 163 -1.76 -6.24 10.88
CA ALA A 163 -0.65 -6.46 11.79
C ALA A 163 -0.16 -5.13 12.40
N LEU A 164 -0.06 -4.08 11.59
CA LEU A 164 0.25 -2.72 12.06
C LEU A 164 -0.82 -2.18 13.00
N ALA A 165 -2.09 -2.23 12.59
CA ALA A 165 -3.20 -1.72 13.39
C ALA A 165 -3.35 -2.43 14.74
N ALA A 166 -3.07 -3.74 14.80
CA ALA A 166 -3.12 -4.54 16.01
C ALA A 166 -1.81 -4.47 16.84
N GLY A 167 -0.81 -3.70 16.42
CA GLY A 167 0.48 -3.59 17.12
C GLY A 167 1.35 -4.84 17.08
N LEU A 168 1.21 -5.70 16.06
CA LEU A 168 2.01 -6.91 15.89
C LEU A 168 3.39 -6.62 15.26
N THR A 169 3.49 -5.55 14.51
CA THR A 169 4.69 -5.08 13.85
C THR A 169 4.68 -3.55 13.81
N PRO A 170 5.81 -2.84 13.88
CA PRO A 170 5.87 -1.40 13.70
C PRO A 170 5.93 -0.97 12.23
N LEU A 171 6.42 -1.82 11.34
CA LEU A 171 6.65 -1.52 9.92
C LEU A 171 6.33 -2.74 9.07
N GLU A 172 5.69 -2.52 7.94
CA GLU A 172 5.38 -3.53 6.91
C GLU A 172 5.87 -3.07 5.54
N PHE A 173 6.30 -4.02 4.71
CA PHE A 173 6.62 -3.76 3.31
C PHE A 173 5.67 -4.52 2.40
N GLY A 174 4.84 -3.78 1.66
CA GLY A 174 3.78 -4.30 0.79
C GLY A 174 3.97 -3.98 -0.69
N SER A 175 2.90 -4.08 -1.47
CA SER A 175 2.89 -3.75 -2.90
C SER A 175 1.54 -3.22 -3.35
N ASP A 176 1.52 -2.43 -4.44
CA ASP A 176 0.33 -1.75 -4.96
C ASP A 176 0.34 -1.69 -6.50
N ILE A 177 -0.74 -2.13 -7.13
CA ILE A 177 -1.08 -1.86 -8.54
C ILE A 177 -2.53 -1.39 -8.68
N GLY A 178 -3.40 -1.80 -7.74
CA GLY A 178 -4.83 -1.49 -7.72
C GLY A 178 -5.28 -0.90 -6.39
N GLY A 179 -4.40 -0.21 -5.66
CA GLY A 179 -4.67 0.30 -4.32
C GLY A 179 -4.24 -0.65 -3.21
N SER A 180 -3.45 -1.69 -3.50
CA SER A 180 -3.15 -2.76 -2.55
C SER A 180 -2.28 -2.37 -1.34
N ILE A 181 -1.72 -1.18 -1.28
CA ILE A 181 -1.17 -0.52 -0.07
C ILE A 181 -2.25 0.39 0.52
N ARG A 182 -2.87 1.22 -0.30
CA ARG A 182 -3.70 2.35 0.09
C ARG A 182 -5.08 1.94 0.62
N ILE A 183 -5.73 0.96 -0.01
CA ILE A 183 -7.02 0.42 0.44
C ILE A 183 -6.90 -0.22 1.83
N PRO A 184 -5.98 -1.17 2.08
CA PRO A 184 -5.84 -1.73 3.41
C PRO A 184 -5.33 -0.70 4.44
N ALA A 185 -4.51 0.28 4.04
CA ALA A 185 -4.14 1.39 4.93
C ALA A 185 -5.38 2.20 5.36
N ALA A 186 -6.28 2.52 4.42
CA ALA A 186 -7.53 3.22 4.71
C ALA A 186 -8.47 2.41 5.60
N PHE A 187 -8.62 1.10 5.34
CA PHE A 187 -9.52 0.23 6.10
C PHE A 187 -9.02 -0.12 7.51
N CYS A 188 -7.70 -0.07 7.72
CA CYS A 188 -7.07 -0.36 9.01
C CYS A 188 -6.56 0.91 9.73
N GLY A 189 -6.86 2.10 9.22
CA GLY A 189 -6.53 3.36 9.86
C GLY A 189 -5.02 3.61 10.03
N VAL A 190 -4.19 3.06 9.14
CA VAL A 190 -2.73 3.23 9.13
C VAL A 190 -2.28 4.05 7.92
N TYR A 191 -1.01 4.41 7.87
CA TYR A 191 -0.40 5.07 6.73
C TYR A 191 0.12 4.03 5.73
N GLY A 192 0.00 4.34 4.44
CA GLY A 192 0.57 3.51 3.39
C GLY A 192 1.05 4.36 2.22
N HIS A 193 2.30 4.17 1.81
CA HIS A 193 2.88 4.93 0.70
C HIS A 193 3.06 4.05 -0.53
N ARG A 194 2.39 4.44 -1.61
CA ARG A 194 2.66 3.97 -2.96
C ARG A 194 3.74 4.85 -3.57
N PRO A 195 5.00 4.38 -3.72
CA PRO A 195 6.05 5.19 -4.30
C PRO A 195 5.82 5.53 -5.77
N SER A 196 6.56 6.53 -6.26
CA SER A 196 6.72 6.78 -7.69
C SER A 196 7.10 5.48 -8.40
N GLU A 197 6.46 5.23 -9.55
CA GLU A 197 6.80 4.06 -10.36
C GLU A 197 8.28 4.09 -10.72
N THR A 198 8.97 2.96 -10.56
CA THR A 198 10.41 2.79 -10.71
C THR A 198 11.31 3.39 -9.60
N ALA A 199 10.77 4.07 -8.59
CA ALA A 199 11.57 4.55 -7.47
C ALA A 199 12.16 3.40 -6.63
N LEU A 200 11.44 2.29 -6.52
CA LEU A 200 11.92 1.08 -5.86
C LEU A 200 12.11 -0.07 -6.86
N PRO A 201 13.11 -0.93 -6.65
CA PRO A 201 13.30 -2.12 -7.47
C PRO A 201 12.12 -3.08 -7.32
N ARG A 202 11.87 -3.86 -8.35
CA ARG A 202 10.72 -4.77 -8.44
C ARG A 202 11.08 -6.24 -8.49
N SER A 203 12.33 -6.56 -8.70
CA SER A 203 12.83 -7.94 -8.70
C SER A 203 12.45 -8.64 -7.39
N GLY A 204 12.10 -9.92 -7.48
CA GLY A 204 11.65 -10.70 -6.31
C GLY A 204 10.23 -10.36 -5.81
N HIS A 205 9.47 -9.55 -6.55
CA HIS A 205 8.04 -9.37 -6.34
C HIS A 205 7.27 -10.36 -7.20
N PHE A 206 6.48 -11.19 -6.61
CA PHE A 206 5.79 -12.36 -7.15
C PHE A 206 6.66 -13.58 -7.45
N PRO A 207 6.26 -14.74 -6.89
CA PRO A 207 6.89 -16.01 -7.18
C PRO A 207 6.95 -16.31 -8.67
N GLY A 208 8.16 -16.55 -9.20
CA GLY A 208 8.36 -16.97 -10.58
C GLY A 208 8.18 -15.87 -11.65
N SER A 209 8.06 -14.60 -11.27
CA SER A 209 8.02 -13.49 -12.24
C SER A 209 9.42 -12.96 -12.52
N PRO A 210 9.99 -13.20 -13.72
CA PRO A 210 11.33 -12.74 -14.08
C PRO A 210 11.34 -11.31 -14.66
N LEU A 211 10.27 -10.53 -14.49
CA LEU A 211 10.16 -9.22 -15.13
C LEU A 211 11.21 -8.25 -14.57
N PRO A 212 12.02 -7.64 -15.43
CA PRO A 212 12.94 -6.59 -15.04
C PRO A 212 12.18 -5.33 -14.62
N ASN A 213 12.84 -4.47 -13.84
CA ASN A 213 12.26 -3.23 -13.33
C ASN A 213 11.72 -2.33 -14.44
N ALA A 214 12.43 -2.23 -15.55
CA ALA A 214 12.03 -1.42 -16.72
C ALA A 214 10.74 -1.91 -17.42
N ALA A 215 10.37 -3.19 -17.28
CA ALA A 215 9.13 -3.74 -17.81
C ALA A 215 7.97 -3.67 -16.79
N ALA A 216 8.25 -3.18 -15.60
CA ALA A 216 7.23 -3.00 -14.57
C ALA A 216 6.24 -1.93 -15.02
N LEU A 217 4.96 -2.28 -15.06
CA LEU A 217 3.89 -1.37 -15.41
C LEU A 217 3.00 -1.16 -14.18
N MET A 218 2.91 0.10 -13.72
CA MET A 218 2.04 0.54 -12.63
C MET A 218 2.28 -0.11 -11.26
N THR A 219 2.81 -1.31 -11.18
CA THR A 219 3.05 -2.02 -9.93
C THR A 219 4.26 -1.44 -9.19
N VAL A 220 4.13 -1.27 -7.88
CA VAL A 220 5.20 -0.84 -6.99
C VAL A 220 5.24 -1.69 -5.73
N GLN A 221 6.40 -1.74 -5.08
CA GLN A 221 6.54 -2.15 -3.68
C GLN A 221 6.60 -0.89 -2.82
N GLY A 222 6.15 -0.93 -1.57
CA GLY A 222 6.18 0.24 -0.71
C GLY A 222 5.79 -0.05 0.74
N PRO A 223 6.11 0.90 1.65
CA PRO A 223 5.92 0.75 3.08
C PRO A 223 4.48 1.05 3.55
N LEU A 224 4.10 0.40 4.66
CA LEU A 224 2.97 0.78 5.50
C LEU A 224 3.47 0.92 6.95
N ALA A 225 2.92 1.87 7.70
CA ALA A 225 3.30 2.14 9.09
C ALA A 225 2.19 2.86 9.86
N ARG A 226 2.38 3.07 11.17
CA ARG A 226 1.47 3.86 12.01
C ARG A 226 1.76 5.36 12.01
N ALA A 227 2.92 5.78 11.47
CA ALA A 227 3.30 7.18 11.35
C ALA A 227 3.89 7.47 9.96
N ALA A 228 3.66 8.68 9.45
CA ALA A 228 4.19 9.08 8.15
C ALA A 228 5.72 9.13 8.11
N ALA A 229 6.38 9.52 9.21
CA ALA A 229 7.84 9.53 9.33
C ALA A 229 8.47 8.13 9.11
N ASP A 230 7.76 7.06 9.51
CA ASP A 230 8.23 5.70 9.30
C ASP A 230 8.18 5.30 7.82
N LEU A 231 7.25 5.87 7.04
CA LEU A 231 7.17 5.67 5.58
C LEU A 231 8.38 6.30 4.88
N GLU A 232 8.76 7.51 5.27
CA GLU A 232 9.92 8.22 4.71
C GLU A 232 11.21 7.46 5.01
N LEU A 233 11.40 7.03 6.26
CA LEU A 233 12.54 6.21 6.66
C LEU A 233 12.66 4.93 5.83
N ALA A 234 11.56 4.20 5.65
CA ALA A 234 11.54 2.96 4.88
C ALA A 234 11.77 3.20 3.38
N LEU A 235 11.22 4.30 2.84
CA LEU A 235 11.43 4.72 1.47
C LEU A 235 12.91 5.02 1.21
N ASP A 236 13.55 5.80 2.06
CA ASP A 236 14.96 6.22 1.91
C ASP A 236 15.91 5.02 1.90
N ILE A 237 15.58 3.97 2.63
CA ILE A 237 16.36 2.73 2.67
C ILE A 237 16.11 1.87 1.43
N ALA A 238 14.85 1.75 1.02
CA ALA A 238 14.46 0.80 -0.02
C ALA A 238 14.57 1.36 -1.45
N ALA A 239 14.51 2.70 -1.63
CA ALA A 239 14.54 3.37 -2.93
C ALA A 239 15.90 3.23 -3.63
N GLY A 240 15.86 3.25 -4.96
CA GLY A 240 17.04 3.20 -5.82
C GLY A 240 17.00 2.10 -6.88
N PRO A 241 18.12 1.92 -7.62
CA PRO A 241 18.20 1.03 -8.78
C PRO A 241 18.00 -0.44 -8.46
N ASP A 242 17.59 -1.23 -9.44
CA ASP A 242 17.54 -2.69 -9.35
C ASP A 242 18.95 -3.32 -9.43
N VAL A 243 19.01 -4.63 -9.28
CA VAL A 243 20.28 -5.38 -9.35
C VAL A 243 20.99 -5.12 -10.67
N GLY A 244 22.27 -4.73 -10.59
CA GLY A 244 23.11 -4.43 -11.76
C GLY A 244 22.97 -3.00 -12.30
N GLU A 245 21.91 -2.26 -11.95
CA GLU A 245 21.71 -0.88 -12.41
C GLU A 245 22.54 0.15 -11.64
N SER A 246 22.87 -0.14 -10.38
CA SER A 246 23.62 0.75 -9.48
C SER A 246 25.03 1.11 -9.94
N VAL A 247 25.54 0.42 -10.97
CA VAL A 247 26.83 0.76 -11.59
C VAL A 247 26.77 2.09 -12.35
N ALA A 248 25.56 2.44 -12.87
CA ALA A 248 25.39 3.57 -13.78
C ALA A 248 24.55 4.71 -13.19
N TRP A 249 23.61 4.44 -12.28
CA TRP A 249 22.75 5.49 -11.75
C TRP A 249 22.39 5.28 -10.26
N ARG A 250 21.96 6.37 -9.63
CA ARG A 250 21.46 6.44 -8.27
C ARG A 250 20.19 7.26 -8.25
N LEU A 251 19.26 6.89 -7.40
CA LEU A 251 18.07 7.69 -7.16
C LEU A 251 18.36 8.69 -6.03
N ASP A 252 18.19 9.97 -6.33
CA ASP A 252 18.26 11.06 -5.37
C ASP A 252 16.90 11.77 -5.33
N LEU A 253 16.07 11.36 -4.39
CA LEU A 253 14.74 11.96 -4.22
C LEU A 253 14.87 13.32 -3.53
N PRO A 254 14.22 14.37 -4.06
CA PRO A 254 14.28 15.70 -3.46
C PRO A 254 13.60 15.70 -2.07
N PRO A 255 13.91 16.71 -1.22
CA PRO A 255 13.15 16.95 0.00
C PRO A 255 11.68 17.26 -0.30
N ALA A 256 10.82 17.20 0.72
CA ALA A 256 9.45 17.66 0.59
C ALA A 256 9.41 19.14 0.17
N ARG A 257 8.40 19.52 -0.62
CA ARG A 257 8.27 20.90 -1.11
C ARG A 257 8.12 21.94 0.01
N HIS A 258 7.43 21.55 1.08
CA HIS A 258 7.07 22.46 2.18
C HIS A 258 7.13 21.78 3.54
N GLU A 259 7.43 22.57 4.58
CA GLU A 259 7.50 22.12 5.97
C GLU A 259 6.27 22.54 6.81
N ARG A 260 5.37 23.36 6.25
CA ARG A 260 4.15 23.85 6.93
C ARG A 260 2.95 23.76 6.01
N LEU A 261 1.79 23.42 6.54
CA LEU A 261 0.53 23.34 5.77
C LEU A 261 0.19 24.67 5.08
N SER A 262 0.50 25.81 5.69
CA SER A 262 0.25 27.15 5.13
C SER A 262 0.93 27.39 3.76
N ASP A 263 1.97 26.64 3.45
CA ASP A 263 2.75 26.81 2.23
C ASP A 263 2.25 25.89 1.09
N TYR A 264 1.37 24.90 1.42
CA TYR A 264 0.84 23.97 0.44
C TYR A 264 -0.31 24.54 -0.40
N ARG A 265 -0.29 24.22 -1.69
CA ARG A 265 -1.39 24.40 -2.63
C ARG A 265 -2.01 23.03 -2.89
N VAL A 266 -3.21 22.82 -2.35
CA VAL A 266 -3.90 21.53 -2.36
C VAL A 266 -5.06 21.59 -3.34
N ALA A 267 -5.01 20.78 -4.39
CA ALA A 267 -6.15 20.52 -5.25
C ALA A 267 -6.98 19.37 -4.65
N VAL A 268 -8.28 19.50 -4.69
CA VAL A 268 -9.23 18.43 -4.33
C VAL A 268 -9.80 17.85 -5.61
N LEU A 269 -9.70 16.55 -5.80
CA LEU A 269 -10.27 15.86 -6.97
C LEU A 269 -11.78 16.12 -7.04
N PRO A 270 -12.33 16.54 -8.18
CA PRO A 270 -13.79 16.66 -8.34
C PRO A 270 -14.50 15.33 -8.08
N PRO A 271 -15.75 15.35 -7.55
CA PRO A 271 -16.58 14.15 -7.43
C PRO A 271 -16.73 13.44 -8.78
N LEU A 272 -16.80 12.11 -8.76
CA LEU A 272 -17.06 11.28 -9.95
C LEU A 272 -18.56 10.98 -10.04
N ASP A 273 -19.27 11.52 -11.03
CA ASP A 273 -20.72 11.35 -11.19
C ASP A 273 -21.14 9.87 -11.32
N TRP A 274 -20.25 9.04 -11.83
CA TRP A 274 -20.52 7.62 -12.07
C TRP A 274 -20.11 6.70 -10.89
N LEU A 275 -19.40 7.22 -9.88
CA LEU A 275 -18.99 6.45 -8.70
C LEU A 275 -19.37 7.22 -7.44
N PRO A 276 -20.38 6.78 -6.68
CA PRO A 276 -20.71 7.38 -5.39
C PRO A 276 -19.57 7.17 -4.40
N VAL A 277 -19.42 8.09 -3.48
CA VAL A 277 -18.57 7.98 -2.30
C VAL A 277 -19.44 7.97 -1.09
N ASP A 278 -19.14 7.16 -0.10
CA ASP A 278 -19.81 7.12 1.18
C ASP A 278 -19.87 8.52 1.81
N ASP A 279 -21.02 8.89 2.33
CA ASP A 279 -21.28 10.23 2.88
C ASP A 279 -20.35 10.56 4.04
N GLU A 280 -19.93 9.57 4.84
CA GLU A 280 -19.01 9.80 5.96
C GLU A 280 -17.55 10.05 5.46
N ILE A 281 -17.15 9.44 4.34
CA ILE A 281 -15.88 9.74 3.69
C ILE A 281 -15.90 11.15 3.09
N THR A 282 -17.01 11.53 2.44
CA THR A 282 -17.19 12.88 1.90
C THR A 282 -17.14 13.92 3.02
N ALA A 283 -17.84 13.70 4.13
CA ALA A 283 -17.82 14.58 5.28
C ALA A 283 -16.42 14.70 5.93
N ALA A 284 -15.64 13.60 5.95
CA ALA A 284 -14.27 13.62 6.44
C ALA A 284 -13.35 14.45 5.51
N LEU A 285 -13.53 14.32 4.19
CA LEU A 285 -12.81 15.14 3.20
C LEU A 285 -13.14 16.63 3.37
N ASP A 286 -14.42 16.99 3.50
CA ASP A 286 -14.86 18.37 3.72
C ASP A 286 -14.29 18.95 5.02
N THR A 287 -14.27 18.15 6.09
CA THR A 287 -13.68 18.51 7.38
C THR A 287 -12.19 18.77 7.24
N LEU A 288 -11.47 17.93 6.51
CA LEU A 288 -10.05 18.12 6.25
C LEU A 288 -9.80 19.39 5.41
N VAL A 289 -10.58 19.62 4.36
CA VAL A 289 -10.50 20.83 3.53
C VAL A 289 -10.67 22.10 4.38
N ALA A 290 -11.67 22.10 5.28
CA ALA A 290 -11.86 23.22 6.19
C ALA A 290 -10.67 23.40 7.14
N THR A 291 -10.08 22.31 7.64
CA THR A 291 -8.89 22.32 8.50
C THR A 291 -7.67 22.87 7.76
N LEU A 292 -7.40 22.42 6.55
CA LEU A 292 -6.30 22.90 5.71
C LEU A 292 -6.40 24.40 5.44
N ARG A 293 -7.62 24.92 5.16
CA ARG A 293 -7.84 26.36 4.97
C ARG A 293 -7.59 27.15 6.26
N ARG A 294 -8.00 26.63 7.42
CA ARG A 294 -7.70 27.26 8.73
C ARG A 294 -6.20 27.27 9.03
N ALA A 295 -5.48 26.21 8.63
CA ALA A 295 -4.02 26.15 8.73
C ALA A 295 -3.29 27.02 7.70
N GLY A 296 -4.02 27.74 6.83
CA GLY A 296 -3.45 28.69 5.86
C GLY A 296 -3.13 28.10 4.49
N ALA A 297 -3.43 26.83 4.23
CA ALA A 297 -3.22 26.23 2.91
C ALA A 297 -4.15 26.82 1.84
N THR A 298 -3.65 26.95 0.61
CA THR A 298 -4.49 27.26 -0.55
C THR A 298 -5.21 26.00 -0.99
N VAL A 299 -6.55 25.97 -0.94
CA VAL A 299 -7.34 24.77 -1.30
C VAL A 299 -8.41 25.11 -2.34
N ALA A 300 -8.42 24.42 -3.48
CA ALA A 300 -9.46 24.52 -4.50
C ALA A 300 -9.78 23.15 -5.12
N VAL A 301 -10.98 23.03 -5.70
CA VAL A 301 -11.33 21.87 -6.52
C VAL A 301 -10.64 22.04 -7.88
N ALA A 302 -9.77 21.08 -8.23
CA ALA A 302 -9.05 21.07 -9.49
C ALA A 302 -8.55 19.66 -9.84
N ALA A 303 -8.36 19.40 -11.13
CA ALA A 303 -7.79 18.16 -11.63
C ALA A 303 -6.81 18.47 -12.80
N PRO A 304 -5.90 17.54 -13.14
CA PRO A 304 -5.09 17.68 -14.35
C PRO A 304 -5.95 17.77 -15.60
N GLU A 305 -5.44 18.43 -16.64
CA GLU A 305 -6.10 18.51 -17.94
C GLU A 305 -6.43 17.11 -18.50
N GLY A 306 -7.64 16.94 -19.03
CA GLY A 306 -8.13 15.66 -19.54
C GLY A 306 -8.64 14.69 -18.46
N PHE A 307 -8.84 15.18 -17.24
CA PHE A 307 -9.42 14.40 -16.13
C PHE A 307 -10.89 14.77 -15.84
N ASP A 308 -11.55 15.50 -16.76
CA ASP A 308 -12.93 15.98 -16.57
C ASP A 308 -13.92 14.82 -16.39
N ASP A 309 -13.74 13.73 -17.14
CA ASP A 309 -14.40 12.45 -16.92
C ASP A 309 -13.35 11.35 -16.81
N LEU A 310 -13.04 10.92 -15.60
CA LEU A 310 -12.09 9.86 -15.33
C LEU A 310 -12.47 8.49 -15.93
N ARG A 311 -13.58 8.35 -16.67
CA ARG A 311 -14.00 7.08 -17.31
C ARG A 311 -12.99 6.60 -18.33
N GLU A 312 -12.51 7.46 -19.25
CA GLU A 312 -11.48 7.06 -20.23
C GLU A 312 -10.15 6.75 -19.54
N TYR A 313 -9.76 7.57 -18.58
CA TYR A 313 -8.59 7.35 -17.76
C TYR A 313 -8.65 5.99 -17.05
N TYR A 314 -9.78 5.70 -16.41
CA TYR A 314 -9.98 4.44 -15.70
C TYR A 314 -10.09 3.24 -16.66
N ALA A 315 -10.71 3.40 -17.81
CA ALA A 315 -10.76 2.37 -18.85
C ALA A 315 -9.36 2.02 -19.37
N LEU A 316 -8.48 3.02 -19.57
CA LEU A 316 -7.09 2.77 -19.94
C LEU A 316 -6.34 2.04 -18.81
N TYR A 317 -6.50 2.49 -17.55
CA TYR A 317 -5.94 1.81 -16.39
C TYR A 317 -6.37 0.35 -16.36
N ARG A 318 -7.66 0.03 -16.54
CA ARG A 318 -8.19 -1.34 -16.54
C ARG A 318 -7.57 -2.20 -17.65
N SER A 319 -7.45 -1.65 -18.86
CA SER A 319 -6.80 -2.38 -19.97
C SER A 319 -5.33 -2.70 -19.65
N LEU A 320 -4.56 -1.74 -19.15
CA LEU A 320 -3.16 -1.95 -18.78
C LEU A 320 -3.00 -2.84 -17.52
N LEU A 321 -3.96 -2.79 -16.60
CA LEU A 321 -4.01 -3.69 -15.43
C LEU A 321 -4.09 -5.14 -15.89
N TRP A 322 -4.98 -5.45 -16.83
CA TRP A 322 -5.14 -6.83 -17.33
C TRP A 322 -4.00 -7.30 -18.22
N VAL A 323 -3.31 -6.40 -18.93
CA VAL A 323 -2.00 -6.73 -19.53
C VAL A 323 -1.04 -7.23 -18.45
N SER A 324 -0.93 -6.51 -17.33
CA SER A 324 -0.02 -6.87 -16.24
C SER A 324 -0.45 -8.13 -15.48
N MET A 325 -1.74 -8.27 -15.18
CA MET A 325 -2.28 -9.39 -14.40
C MET A 325 -2.31 -10.71 -15.17
N SER A 326 -2.32 -10.68 -16.51
CA SER A 326 -2.35 -11.87 -17.37
C SER A 326 -0.97 -12.31 -17.86
N ILE A 327 0.12 -11.70 -17.35
CA ILE A 327 1.47 -12.15 -17.70
C ILE A 327 1.66 -13.62 -17.34
N GLY A 328 2.18 -14.40 -18.32
CA GLY A 328 2.38 -15.84 -18.15
C GLY A 328 1.12 -16.71 -18.35
N TRP A 329 -0.04 -16.10 -18.62
CA TRP A 329 -1.21 -16.89 -18.99
C TRP A 329 -1.11 -17.36 -20.45
N ALA A 330 -1.54 -18.62 -20.68
CA ALA A 330 -1.72 -19.13 -22.04
C ALA A 330 -2.77 -18.29 -22.79
N GLU A 331 -2.61 -18.19 -24.12
CA GLU A 331 -3.49 -17.39 -24.96
C GLU A 331 -4.95 -17.85 -24.87
N GLU A 332 -5.19 -19.16 -24.89
CA GLU A 332 -6.52 -19.76 -24.77
C GLU A 332 -7.22 -19.34 -23.49
N ARG A 333 -6.48 -19.25 -22.38
CA ARG A 333 -7.01 -18.77 -21.09
C ARG A 333 -7.38 -17.29 -21.18
N ARG A 334 -6.53 -16.45 -21.77
CA ARG A 334 -6.79 -15.00 -21.91
C ARG A 334 -8.03 -14.77 -22.76
N VAL A 335 -8.15 -15.46 -23.90
CA VAL A 335 -9.31 -15.37 -24.79
C VAL A 335 -10.58 -15.82 -24.07
N LYS A 336 -10.57 -16.98 -23.43
CA LYS A 336 -11.72 -17.50 -22.70
C LYS A 336 -12.21 -16.56 -21.59
N VAL A 337 -11.29 -15.98 -20.82
CA VAL A 337 -11.64 -15.03 -19.75
C VAL A 337 -12.21 -13.73 -20.35
N ALA A 338 -11.62 -13.23 -21.44
CA ALA A 338 -12.12 -12.04 -22.14
C ALA A 338 -13.53 -12.24 -22.69
N GLU A 339 -13.84 -13.41 -23.28
CA GLU A 339 -15.18 -13.75 -23.77
C GLU A 339 -16.20 -13.86 -22.64
N GLY A 340 -15.83 -14.50 -21.53
CA GLY A 340 -16.67 -14.55 -20.34
C GLY A 340 -16.97 -13.15 -19.78
N THR A 341 -15.98 -12.28 -19.74
CA THR A 341 -16.14 -10.88 -19.30
C THR A 341 -17.08 -10.11 -20.22
N LEU A 342 -16.96 -10.28 -21.56
CA LEU A 342 -17.84 -9.62 -22.52
C LEU A 342 -19.29 -10.14 -22.47
N THR A 343 -19.47 -11.43 -22.22
CA THR A 343 -20.81 -12.03 -22.07
C THR A 343 -21.51 -11.55 -20.81
N GLY A 344 -20.76 -11.30 -19.74
CA GLY A 344 -21.26 -10.81 -18.44
C GLY A 344 -21.26 -9.29 -18.28
N LEU A 345 -21.12 -8.51 -19.37
CA LEU A 345 -21.08 -7.05 -19.27
C LEU A 345 -22.33 -6.49 -18.60
N ARG A 346 -22.10 -5.62 -17.61
CA ARG A 346 -23.13 -4.83 -16.96
C ARG A 346 -23.04 -3.38 -17.44
N GLU A 347 -24.18 -2.68 -17.47
CA GLU A 347 -24.21 -1.26 -17.77
C GLU A 347 -23.29 -0.49 -16.78
N GLY A 348 -22.52 0.44 -17.30
CA GLY A 348 -21.56 1.22 -16.52
C GLY A 348 -20.30 0.48 -16.06
N SER A 349 -20.15 -0.84 -16.38
CA SER A 349 -18.94 -1.60 -16.05
C SER A 349 -17.77 -1.31 -17.01
N PHE A 350 -16.57 -1.62 -16.56
CA PHE A 350 -15.34 -1.51 -17.36
C PHE A 350 -14.86 -2.86 -17.93
N GLY A 351 -15.72 -3.87 -17.94
CA GLY A 351 -15.40 -5.20 -18.46
C GLY A 351 -14.94 -5.21 -19.92
N ALA A 352 -15.42 -4.29 -20.77
CA ALA A 352 -14.91 -4.12 -22.13
C ALA A 352 -13.44 -3.68 -22.15
N ALA A 353 -13.01 -2.85 -21.21
CA ALA A 353 -11.61 -2.46 -21.07
C ALA A 353 -10.75 -3.62 -20.57
N ASP A 354 -11.27 -4.42 -19.64
CA ASP A 354 -10.62 -5.64 -19.16
C ASP A 354 -10.38 -6.64 -20.28
N ALA A 355 -11.43 -6.91 -21.07
CA ALA A 355 -11.35 -7.81 -22.22
C ALA A 355 -10.34 -7.32 -23.28
N ARG A 356 -10.26 -6.01 -23.51
CA ARG A 356 -9.22 -5.41 -24.37
C ARG A 356 -7.82 -5.70 -23.84
N GLY A 357 -7.60 -5.51 -22.53
CA GLY A 357 -6.31 -5.80 -21.89
C GLY A 357 -5.90 -7.25 -22.00
N LEU A 358 -6.84 -8.19 -21.80
CA LEU A 358 -6.61 -9.63 -21.93
C LEU A 358 -6.23 -10.05 -23.36
N ARG A 359 -6.72 -9.34 -24.39
CA ARG A 359 -6.49 -9.61 -25.81
C ARG A 359 -5.45 -8.71 -26.44
N ALA A 360 -4.80 -7.84 -25.66
CA ALA A 360 -3.89 -6.84 -26.18
C ALA A 360 -2.75 -7.45 -26.99
N SER A 361 -2.51 -6.86 -28.15
CA SER A 361 -1.29 -7.05 -28.92
C SER A 361 -0.17 -6.14 -28.39
N ALA A 362 1.05 -6.38 -28.86
CA ALA A 362 2.18 -5.47 -28.56
C ALA A 362 1.93 -4.05 -29.10
N THR A 363 1.24 -3.93 -30.25
CA THR A 363 0.89 -2.62 -30.84
C THR A 363 -0.12 -1.88 -29.98
N ASP A 364 -1.14 -2.56 -29.43
CA ASP A 364 -2.11 -1.97 -28.50
C ASP A 364 -1.41 -1.46 -27.25
N TYR A 365 -0.51 -2.27 -26.68
CA TYR A 365 0.27 -1.89 -25.52
C TYR A 365 1.10 -0.62 -25.76
N LEU A 366 1.79 -0.52 -26.90
CA LEU A 366 2.58 0.66 -27.26
C LEU A 366 1.71 1.91 -27.44
N ALA A 367 0.53 1.76 -28.08
CA ALA A 367 -0.43 2.85 -28.22
C ALA A 367 -0.93 3.36 -26.87
N TRP A 368 -1.25 2.44 -25.95
CA TRP A 368 -1.68 2.77 -24.59
C TRP A 368 -0.55 3.36 -23.73
N ALA A 369 0.69 2.91 -23.93
CA ALA A 369 1.86 3.52 -23.30
C ALA A 369 2.03 4.98 -23.74
N GLY A 370 1.81 5.27 -25.04
CA GLY A 370 1.80 6.65 -25.56
C GLY A 370 0.64 7.49 -24.98
N GLN A 371 -0.55 6.89 -24.81
CA GLN A 371 -1.68 7.58 -24.18
C GLN A 371 -1.39 7.86 -22.69
N ARG A 372 -0.79 6.90 -22.00
CA ARG A 372 -0.35 7.05 -20.61
C ARG A 372 0.65 8.19 -20.43
N GLU A 373 1.57 8.37 -21.38
CA GLU A 373 2.54 9.48 -21.33
C GLU A 373 1.87 10.86 -21.47
N ARG A 374 0.76 10.98 -22.19
CA ARG A 374 -0.04 12.22 -22.20
C ARG A 374 -0.58 12.56 -20.81
N TYR A 375 -1.10 11.57 -20.08
CA TYR A 375 -1.54 11.78 -18.70
C TYR A 375 -0.38 12.12 -17.74
N ARG A 376 0.80 11.54 -17.94
CA ARG A 376 2.01 11.93 -17.20
C ARG A 376 2.39 13.39 -17.49
N ALA A 377 2.29 13.84 -18.74
CA ALA A 377 2.55 15.21 -19.10
C ALA A 377 1.52 16.18 -18.47
N ALA A 378 0.23 15.80 -18.42
CA ALA A 378 -0.80 16.56 -17.75
C ALA A 378 -0.50 16.71 -16.25
N TYR A 379 -0.07 15.65 -15.56
CA TYR A 379 0.37 15.73 -14.17
C TYR A 379 1.59 16.62 -13.97
N ARG A 380 2.60 16.55 -14.84
CA ARG A 380 3.77 17.46 -14.78
C ARG A 380 3.36 18.93 -14.92
N ALA A 381 2.38 19.22 -15.78
CA ALA A 381 1.82 20.56 -15.91
C ALA A 381 1.04 21.00 -14.68
N PHE A 382 0.16 20.12 -14.18
CA PHE A 382 -0.67 20.34 -13.00
C PHE A 382 0.15 20.62 -11.74
N PHE A 383 1.18 19.84 -11.46
CA PHE A 383 2.02 20.00 -10.28
C PHE A 383 3.00 21.18 -10.33
N ARG A 384 2.96 22.01 -11.39
CA ARG A 384 3.57 23.36 -11.37
C ARG A 384 2.73 24.36 -10.57
N ALA A 385 1.42 24.19 -10.59
CA ALA A 385 0.48 25.04 -9.86
C ALA A 385 0.06 24.50 -8.51
N TRP A 386 0.11 23.17 -8.33
CA TRP A 386 -0.33 22.45 -7.14
C TRP A 386 0.79 21.60 -6.55
N ASP A 387 0.68 21.28 -5.26
CA ASP A 387 1.67 20.45 -4.56
C ASP A 387 1.08 19.07 -4.21
N ILE A 388 -0.24 19.01 -3.95
CA ILE A 388 -0.98 17.78 -3.63
C ILE A 388 -2.29 17.77 -4.46
N LEU A 389 -2.65 16.57 -4.96
CA LEU A 389 -4.00 16.25 -5.37
C LEU A 389 -4.61 15.32 -4.31
N LEU A 390 -5.58 15.84 -3.55
CA LEU A 390 -6.27 15.16 -2.47
C LEU A 390 -7.52 14.44 -3.00
N ALA A 391 -7.73 13.18 -2.60
CA ALA A 391 -8.88 12.37 -3.00
C ALA A 391 -9.25 11.34 -1.92
N PRO A 392 -10.46 10.74 -1.95
CA PRO A 392 -10.74 9.51 -1.21
C PRO A 392 -9.71 8.41 -1.54
N ALA A 393 -9.32 7.59 -0.57
CA ALA A 393 -8.51 6.41 -0.86
C ALA A 393 -9.37 5.26 -1.41
N THR A 394 -10.64 5.22 -1.00
CA THR A 394 -11.65 4.22 -1.39
C THR A 394 -13.02 4.88 -1.47
N PRO A 395 -13.97 4.33 -2.25
CA PRO A 395 -15.33 4.86 -2.30
C PRO A 395 -16.18 4.50 -1.07
N CYS A 396 -15.78 3.53 -0.25
CA CYS A 396 -16.51 3.08 0.94
C CYS A 396 -15.54 2.70 2.07
N PRO A 397 -15.98 2.68 3.34
CA PRO A 397 -15.24 2.09 4.46
C PRO A 397 -15.10 0.57 4.31
N ALA A 398 -14.40 -0.08 5.25
CA ALA A 398 -14.28 -1.52 5.30
C ALA A 398 -15.67 -2.18 5.30
N PHE A 399 -15.88 -3.17 4.45
CA PHE A 399 -17.16 -3.87 4.23
C PHE A 399 -17.07 -5.33 4.72
N PRO A 400 -18.22 -6.00 4.99
CA PRO A 400 -18.26 -7.43 5.32
C PRO A 400 -17.64 -8.26 4.20
N HIS A 401 -17.04 -9.40 4.55
CA HIS A 401 -16.51 -10.31 3.54
C HIS A 401 -17.60 -10.77 2.57
N LEU A 402 -17.29 -10.76 1.27
CA LEU A 402 -18.16 -11.16 0.18
C LEU A 402 -17.75 -12.55 -0.32
N ASP A 403 -18.65 -13.54 -0.23
CA ASP A 403 -18.36 -14.93 -0.61
C ASP A 403 -18.62 -15.19 -2.12
N ALA A 404 -19.34 -14.32 -2.79
CA ALA A 404 -19.58 -14.43 -4.23
C ALA A 404 -18.27 -14.40 -5.04
N PRO A 405 -18.22 -15.00 -6.25
CA PRO A 405 -17.12 -14.82 -7.18
C PRO A 405 -16.81 -13.34 -7.43
N PHE A 406 -15.54 -13.02 -7.66
CA PHE A 406 -15.04 -11.63 -7.78
C PHE A 406 -15.87 -10.76 -8.73
N ASP A 407 -16.20 -11.29 -9.90
CA ASP A 407 -16.96 -10.62 -10.97
C ASP A 407 -18.46 -10.44 -10.67
N GLN A 408 -18.97 -11.10 -9.62
CA GLN A 408 -20.38 -11.01 -9.18
C GLN A 408 -20.56 -10.15 -7.94
N ARG A 409 -19.47 -9.77 -7.29
CA ARG A 409 -19.51 -8.97 -6.07
C ARG A 409 -20.00 -7.56 -6.34
N THR A 410 -20.74 -7.04 -5.40
CA THR A 410 -21.20 -5.65 -5.37
C THR A 410 -21.00 -5.07 -3.98
N LEU A 411 -20.93 -3.75 -3.92
CA LEU A 411 -20.90 -2.97 -2.69
C LEU A 411 -22.16 -2.12 -2.62
N ASP A 412 -22.67 -1.90 -1.45
CA ASP A 412 -23.67 -0.85 -1.20
C ASP A 412 -22.94 0.42 -0.74
N ILE A 413 -23.17 1.53 -1.43
CA ILE A 413 -22.66 2.84 -1.09
C ILE A 413 -23.83 3.82 -1.09
N ASN A 414 -24.23 4.29 0.08
CA ASN A 414 -25.39 5.19 0.27
C ASN A 414 -26.68 4.64 -0.37
N GLY A 415 -26.97 3.34 -0.25
CA GLY A 415 -28.13 2.68 -0.85
C GLY A 415 -28.02 2.44 -2.37
N ARG A 416 -26.87 2.70 -2.98
CA ARG A 416 -26.60 2.40 -4.40
C ARG A 416 -25.70 1.18 -4.53
N THR A 417 -26.15 0.21 -5.34
CA THR A 417 -25.34 -0.96 -5.68
C THR A 417 -24.22 -0.57 -6.65
N VAL A 418 -22.99 -0.80 -6.27
CA VAL A 418 -21.76 -0.48 -7.03
C VAL A 418 -20.99 -1.76 -7.33
N ALA A 419 -20.44 -1.90 -8.52
CA ALA A 419 -19.59 -3.03 -8.87
C ALA A 419 -18.33 -3.03 -8.01
N TYR A 420 -17.95 -4.21 -7.50
CA TYR A 420 -16.81 -4.39 -6.58
C TYR A 420 -15.47 -3.91 -7.16
N ASP A 421 -15.28 -4.12 -8.45
CA ASP A 421 -14.05 -3.75 -9.15
C ASP A 421 -13.80 -2.24 -9.22
N LEU A 422 -14.82 -1.41 -8.93
CA LEU A 422 -14.70 0.04 -8.83
C LEU A 422 -13.98 0.52 -7.55
N LEU A 423 -13.68 -0.38 -6.60
CA LEU A 423 -12.80 -0.06 -5.47
C LEU A 423 -11.45 0.52 -5.91
N SER A 424 -10.94 0.11 -7.07
CA SER A 424 -9.67 0.64 -7.60
C SER A 424 -9.79 1.99 -8.33
N ALA A 425 -10.97 2.57 -8.47
CA ALA A 425 -11.14 3.78 -9.26
C ALA A 425 -10.35 4.98 -8.69
N TYR A 426 -10.48 5.26 -7.38
CA TYR A 426 -9.68 6.30 -6.73
C TYR A 426 -8.18 5.98 -6.67
N PRO A 427 -7.76 4.76 -6.31
CA PRO A 427 -6.36 4.36 -6.44
C PRO A 427 -5.77 4.52 -7.85
N ALA A 428 -6.56 4.24 -8.90
CA ALA A 428 -6.12 4.37 -10.29
C ALA A 428 -5.67 5.78 -10.66
N VAL A 429 -6.22 6.82 -10.01
CA VAL A 429 -5.87 8.23 -10.25
C VAL A 429 -4.35 8.45 -10.13
N ALA A 430 -3.71 7.90 -9.12
CA ALA A 430 -2.25 7.93 -9.01
C ALA A 430 -1.58 6.84 -9.87
N THR A 431 -2.18 5.63 -9.90
CA THR A 431 -1.51 4.44 -10.43
C THR A 431 -1.24 4.50 -11.92
N LEU A 432 -2.23 4.91 -12.74
CA LEU A 432 -2.06 4.91 -14.20
C LEU A 432 -0.86 5.76 -14.63
N ALA A 433 -0.70 6.96 -14.09
CA ALA A 433 0.42 7.84 -14.43
C ALA A 433 1.70 7.57 -13.63
N GLY A 434 1.67 6.63 -12.66
CA GLY A 434 2.84 6.26 -11.88
C GLY A 434 3.21 7.25 -10.78
N GLN A 435 2.26 8.10 -10.35
CA GLN A 435 2.47 9.11 -9.31
C GLN A 435 2.70 8.49 -7.93
N PRO A 436 3.51 9.12 -7.05
CA PRO A 436 3.59 8.76 -5.66
C PRO A 436 2.30 9.15 -4.94
N CYS A 437 1.89 8.34 -3.96
CA CYS A 437 0.65 8.58 -3.26
C CYS A 437 0.69 8.02 -1.84
N THR A 438 0.37 8.85 -0.87
CA THR A 438 0.28 8.46 0.54
C THR A 438 -1.18 8.39 0.99
N ALA A 439 -1.65 7.19 1.38
CA ALA A 439 -2.89 7.03 2.11
C ALA A 439 -2.64 7.31 3.59
N PHE A 440 -3.57 7.99 4.24
CA PHE A 440 -3.45 8.38 5.64
C PHE A 440 -4.80 8.39 6.35
N PRO A 441 -4.84 8.19 7.69
CA PRO A 441 -6.06 8.25 8.49
C PRO A 441 -6.67 9.67 8.45
N ALA A 442 -7.97 9.76 8.21
CA ALA A 442 -8.71 11.03 8.14
C ALA A 442 -9.91 11.09 9.09
N GLY A 443 -10.06 10.12 9.97
CA GLY A 443 -11.15 10.04 10.93
C GLY A 443 -11.76 8.65 11.05
N PHE A 444 -12.97 8.62 11.60
CA PHE A 444 -13.72 7.39 11.80
C PHE A 444 -15.19 7.60 11.40
N THR A 445 -15.82 6.54 10.91
CA THR A 445 -17.26 6.49 10.73
C THR A 445 -17.96 6.52 12.11
N ARG A 446 -19.26 6.81 12.13
CA ARG A 446 -20.10 6.68 13.35
C ARG A 446 -20.09 5.26 13.91
N GLY A 447 -19.84 4.27 13.04
CA GLY A 447 -19.68 2.86 13.42
C GLY A 447 -18.29 2.50 13.93
N GLY A 448 -17.34 3.45 14.05
CA GLY A 448 -15.99 3.24 14.56
C GLY A 448 -15.02 2.62 13.55
N LEU A 449 -15.36 2.57 12.27
CA LEU A 449 -14.44 2.12 11.22
C LEU A 449 -13.53 3.27 10.78
N PRO A 450 -12.24 3.02 10.51
CA PRO A 450 -11.35 4.05 9.98
C PRO A 450 -11.81 4.59 8.63
N ILE A 451 -11.58 5.87 8.40
CA ILE A 451 -11.69 6.57 7.13
C ILE A 451 -10.29 6.97 6.68
N GLY A 452 -9.90 6.59 5.45
CA GLY A 452 -8.65 6.98 4.85
C GLY A 452 -8.85 7.86 3.62
N LEU A 453 -8.02 8.89 3.51
CA LEU A 453 -7.87 9.71 2.30
C LEU A 453 -6.48 9.45 1.69
N GLN A 454 -6.26 9.93 0.46
CA GLN A 454 -4.97 9.82 -0.22
C GLN A 454 -4.48 11.17 -0.73
N ALA A 455 -3.20 11.46 -0.51
CA ALA A 455 -2.47 12.59 -1.05
C ALA A 455 -1.59 12.11 -2.21
N ILE A 456 -1.89 12.53 -3.42
CA ILE A 456 -1.13 12.23 -4.64
C ILE A 456 -0.14 13.37 -4.85
N GLY A 457 1.15 13.03 -5.01
CA GLY A 457 2.24 13.97 -5.19
C GLY A 457 2.83 13.99 -6.60
N PRO A 458 3.75 14.92 -6.88
CA PRO A 458 4.48 14.95 -8.13
C PRO A 458 5.40 13.72 -8.28
N TYR A 459 5.57 13.27 -9.52
CA TYR A 459 6.41 12.12 -9.84
C TYR A 459 7.87 12.32 -9.39
N LEU A 460 8.40 11.36 -8.64
CA LEU A 460 9.72 11.38 -8.00
C LEU A 460 9.90 12.46 -6.91
N GLU A 461 8.80 13.01 -6.38
CA GLU A 461 8.81 13.86 -5.20
C GLU A 461 8.07 13.19 -4.03
N ASP A 462 8.35 11.94 -3.79
CA ASP A 462 7.66 11.02 -2.88
C ASP A 462 7.57 11.56 -1.44
N ARG A 463 8.59 12.33 -1.00
CA ARG A 463 8.59 12.95 0.34
C ARG A 463 7.51 14.02 0.50
N THR A 464 7.07 14.66 -0.59
CA THR A 464 6.02 15.69 -0.55
C THR A 464 4.67 15.16 -0.03
N PRO A 465 4.06 14.10 -0.59
CA PRO A 465 2.82 13.54 -0.05
C PRO A 465 3.00 12.86 1.31
N ILE A 466 4.19 12.33 1.64
CA ILE A 466 4.49 11.78 2.97
C ILE A 466 4.51 12.91 4.02
N ARG A 467 5.25 13.99 3.75
CA ARG A 467 5.34 15.14 4.66
C ARG A 467 3.98 15.82 4.83
N PHE A 468 3.21 15.96 3.75
CA PHE A 468 1.84 16.47 3.84
C PHE A 468 0.98 15.63 4.79
N ALA A 469 1.03 14.30 4.69
CA ALA A 469 0.28 13.41 5.58
C ALA A 469 0.75 13.51 7.04
N ALA A 470 2.05 13.75 7.28
CA ALA A 470 2.58 14.01 8.62
C ALA A 470 2.01 15.31 9.22
N LEU A 471 2.02 16.39 8.45
CA LEU A 471 1.49 17.70 8.88
C LEU A 471 -0.04 17.65 9.10
N VAL A 472 -0.76 16.90 8.29
CA VAL A 472 -2.20 16.67 8.49
C VAL A 472 -2.44 15.96 9.82
N ALA A 473 -1.61 14.99 10.18
CA ALA A 473 -1.75 14.27 11.46
C ALA A 473 -1.57 15.18 12.68
N GLU A 474 -0.77 16.23 12.60
CA GLU A 474 -0.60 17.22 13.64
C GLU A 474 -1.92 18.00 13.92
N GLU A 475 -2.77 18.18 12.89
CA GLU A 475 -4.03 18.92 12.95
C GLU A 475 -5.25 18.06 13.35
N ILE A 476 -5.35 16.84 12.80
CA ILE A 476 -6.56 16.00 12.94
C ILE A 476 -6.33 14.74 13.79
N GLY A 477 -5.11 14.52 14.27
CA GLY A 477 -4.66 13.26 14.83
C GLY A 477 -4.29 12.24 13.73
N GLY A 478 -3.53 11.25 14.11
CA GLY A 478 -3.06 10.19 13.21
C GLY A 478 -3.72 8.85 13.51
N PHE A 479 -2.89 7.82 13.54
CA PHE A 479 -3.29 6.48 13.91
C PHE A 479 -3.92 6.44 15.32
N ARG A 480 -4.97 5.63 15.46
CA ARG A 480 -5.56 5.26 16.76
C ARG A 480 -5.69 3.75 16.82
N SER A 481 -5.26 3.13 17.91
CA SER A 481 -5.37 1.68 18.09
C SER A 481 -6.83 1.21 18.13
N PRO A 482 -7.15 0.04 17.55
CA PRO A 482 -8.47 -0.57 17.72
C PRO A 482 -8.66 -1.06 19.17
N THR A 483 -9.89 -0.97 19.68
CA THR A 483 -10.25 -1.44 21.03
C THR A 483 -9.99 -2.94 21.17
N GLY A 484 -9.45 -3.35 22.31
CA GLY A 484 -9.15 -4.77 22.63
C GLY A 484 -7.79 -5.25 22.17
N TYR A 485 -6.92 -4.34 21.73
CA TYR A 485 -5.54 -4.64 21.35
C TYR A 485 -4.50 -3.87 22.21
N GLU A 486 -4.95 -3.31 23.32
CA GLU A 486 -4.07 -2.64 24.30
C GLU A 486 -3.07 -3.60 24.95
#